data_bdf9adc6ab013fa0c574fbdd44657123
#
_entry.id   bdf9adc6ab013fa0c574fbdd44657123
#
_cell.length_a   1.000
_cell.length_b   1.000
_cell.length_c   1.000
_cell.angle_alpha   90.00
_cell.angle_beta   90.00
_cell.angle_gamma   90.00
#
_symmetry.space_group_name_H-M   'P 1'
#
loop_
_entity.id
_entity.type
_entity.pdbx_description
1 polymer ?
#
loop_
_entity_poly.entity_id
_entity_poly.type
_entity_poly.pdbx_seq_one_letter_code
_entity_poly.pdbx_strand_id
1 'polypeptide(L)'
;MPRIRSVATAKVTAPTATTAATAGDGAGAVTATARAASAVAGAAARLDRRAFLAATGAVTLSAGLGYAFGPGAGAGNAAPAGHATVPRSRSAPAAPLMPYKNGTTLLTVAAPHGTTGYRRLGDGPAWPRVVRGDLAAAKNGREGRRTALAAFVQFTDLHIVDVQHPLRYEYLRAQTASAWRPHESLSVAGAVALVERVNALRGAPATGAPLHCVVTTGDNTDNNSRAELDWYLKVMNGGRVTPNTGDPRHYEGVQASGLKLYWHPDDTLRDADKQFGFPHLHGFLDAAIREVNSPGLGLPWYSTVGNHDALPGGCWAPEDPYFTEFAVGGQKLMSLDASRGAALWKAVKKGRDPKGAHFKELLRSEKRRMRSVTPDPARAPFTPVEYLQAHLDPAHTGPGPHGHGYTQENLAAATQYYSFRISDDVLGISLDTTDPGGHYEGSLGTAQLRWLERELEANERRDGGPSYVVVFSHHTSRTMRNLRHDPARPGEARHGGDEIVSLLGRHRSVLAWVNGHSHKNRITPHRTPHGSFWEVSTASHIDFPQLARVVEITDNHDGTVSLFTTLIESAAPHRTDFADLSQTGLAALYRELSFNAPGAKPALGGENSDRNTELVLRKG
;
A
#
# COMPACT_ATOMS: atom_id res chain seq x y z
N MET A 1 32.38 12.10 43.59
CA MET A 1 32.22 11.58 44.97
C MET A 1 31.56 12.65 45.81
N PRO A 2 30.51 12.35 46.58
CA PRO A 2 30.47 11.31 47.60
C PRO A 2 29.34 10.29 47.45
N ARG A 3 29.43 9.26 48.28
CA ARG A 3 28.75 7.97 48.31
C ARG A 3 27.34 8.00 48.85
N ILE A 4 26.49 7.14 48.28
CA ILE A 4 25.13 6.81 48.70
C ILE A 4 25.16 5.60 49.65
N ARG A 5 24.36 5.66 50.70
CA ARG A 5 24.12 4.54 51.62
C ARG A 5 22.83 3.82 51.26
N SER A 6 22.87 2.51 51.31
CA SER A 6 21.76 1.56 51.19
C SER A 6 20.93 1.53 52.49
N VAL A 7 19.60 1.32 52.33
CA VAL A 7 18.71 0.88 53.45
C VAL A 7 17.87 -0.29 52.97
N ALA A 8 17.67 -1.20 53.89
CA ALA A 8 17.30 -2.58 53.79
C ALA A 8 15.80 -2.88 53.63
N THR A 9 15.56 -4.06 53.11
CA THR A 9 14.33 -4.88 53.02
C THR A 9 13.57 -5.09 54.32
N ALA A 10 12.24 -5.07 54.28
CA ALA A 10 11.37 -5.73 55.24
C ALA A 10 10.36 -6.64 54.53
N LYS A 11 10.41 -7.93 54.92
CA LYS A 11 9.43 -8.98 54.63
C LYS A 11 8.21 -8.79 55.52
N VAL A 12 7.00 -8.98 54.98
CA VAL A 12 5.82 -9.29 55.81
C VAL A 12 5.09 -10.47 55.17
N THR A 13 4.86 -11.46 56.00
CA THR A 13 4.26 -12.78 55.83
C THR A 13 2.72 -12.71 55.79
N ALA A 14 2.12 -13.65 55.06
CA ALA A 14 0.66 -13.93 55.02
C ALA A 14 0.16 -14.63 56.27
N PRO A 15 -1.17 -14.65 56.48
CA PRO A 15 -1.78 -15.85 57.04
C PRO A 15 -2.87 -16.44 56.18
N THR A 16 -2.84 -17.77 56.11
CA THR A 16 -3.84 -18.73 55.69
C THR A 16 -5.04 -18.78 56.65
N ALA A 17 -6.23 -18.96 56.12
CA ALA A 17 -7.36 -19.56 56.87
C ALA A 17 -8.28 -20.34 55.92
N THR A 18 -8.49 -21.57 56.32
CA THR A 18 -9.31 -22.65 55.76
C THR A 18 -10.72 -22.61 56.37
N THR A 19 -11.68 -23.16 55.65
CA THR A 19 -12.87 -23.97 56.01
C THR A 19 -14.12 -23.46 55.28
N ALA A 20 -14.89 -24.24 54.69
CA ALA A 20 -15.54 -25.51 54.67
C ALA A 20 -16.94 -25.37 54.04
N ALA A 21 -17.35 -26.39 53.35
CA ALA A 21 -18.55 -26.53 52.52
C ALA A 21 -19.88 -26.49 53.30
N THR A 22 -20.96 -26.09 52.60
CA THR A 22 -22.26 -26.78 52.68
C THR A 22 -23.00 -26.69 51.33
N ALA A 23 -23.53 -27.82 50.97
CA ALA A 23 -24.35 -28.06 49.79
C ALA A 23 -25.80 -27.61 50.01
N GLY A 24 -26.49 -27.20 48.94
CA GLY A 24 -27.91 -26.94 48.92
C GLY A 24 -28.46 -26.88 47.52
N ASP A 25 -29.31 -27.86 47.19
CA ASP A 25 -30.00 -28.09 45.95
C ASP A 25 -30.82 -26.92 45.42
N GLY A 26 -30.87 -26.79 44.11
CA GLY A 26 -31.75 -25.85 43.39
C GLY A 26 -31.70 -26.07 41.87
N ALA A 27 -32.13 -27.25 41.42
CA ALA A 27 -32.36 -27.47 40.01
C ALA A 27 -33.64 -26.75 39.52
N GLY A 28 -33.54 -26.05 38.40
CA GLY A 28 -34.74 -25.58 37.71
C GLY A 28 -34.59 -24.18 37.12
N ALA A 29 -34.30 -24.05 35.86
CA ALA A 29 -34.48 -22.95 34.91
C ALA A 29 -33.25 -22.59 34.08
N VAL A 30 -32.70 -23.53 33.34
CA VAL A 30 -31.74 -23.24 32.23
C VAL A 30 -32.03 -24.13 31.03
N THR A 31 -33.25 -24.13 30.48
CA THR A 31 -33.56 -24.90 29.24
C THR A 31 -34.41 -24.12 28.22
N ALA A 32 -34.57 -22.82 28.33
CA ALA A 32 -35.35 -22.05 27.38
C ALA A 32 -34.53 -21.10 26.45
N THR A 33 -33.31 -20.76 26.81
CA THR A 33 -32.46 -19.81 26.01
C THR A 33 -31.51 -20.50 25.03
N ALA A 34 -31.25 -21.79 25.18
CA ALA A 34 -30.34 -22.51 24.26
C ALA A 34 -31.00 -22.94 22.93
N ARG A 35 -32.36 -22.90 22.82
CA ARG A 35 -33.07 -23.26 21.57
C ARG A 35 -33.29 -22.12 20.60
N ALA A 36 -33.19 -20.87 21.05
CA ALA A 36 -33.35 -19.71 20.18
C ALA A 36 -32.02 -19.37 19.43
N ALA A 37 -30.86 -19.61 20.04
CA ALA A 37 -29.57 -19.38 19.38
C ALA A 37 -29.23 -20.41 18.30
N SER A 38 -29.75 -21.63 18.40
CA SER A 38 -29.53 -22.69 17.40
C SER A 38 -30.39 -22.54 16.13
N ALA A 39 -31.48 -21.77 16.20
CA ALA A 39 -32.36 -21.54 15.04
C ALA A 39 -31.85 -20.42 14.11
N VAL A 40 -31.08 -19.46 14.65
CA VAL A 40 -30.50 -18.36 13.83
C VAL A 40 -29.20 -18.80 13.14
N ALA A 41 -28.41 -19.66 13.76
CA ALA A 41 -27.21 -20.23 13.13
C ALA A 41 -27.53 -21.22 12.01
N GLY A 42 -28.71 -21.86 12.04
CA GLY A 42 -29.18 -22.77 10.98
C GLY A 42 -29.74 -22.10 9.73
N ALA A 43 -30.08 -20.81 9.78
CA ALA A 43 -30.62 -20.06 8.64
C ALA A 43 -29.52 -19.39 7.78
N ALA A 44 -28.36 -19.08 8.35
CA ALA A 44 -27.24 -18.53 7.61
C ALA A 44 -26.41 -19.57 6.82
N ALA A 45 -26.55 -20.86 7.12
CA ALA A 45 -25.79 -21.94 6.47
C ALA A 45 -26.49 -22.56 5.23
N ARG A 46 -27.61 -21.99 4.74
CA ARG A 46 -28.37 -22.50 3.60
C ARG A 46 -28.65 -21.50 2.49
N LEU A 47 -27.83 -20.45 2.37
CA LEU A 47 -27.78 -19.67 1.12
C LEU A 47 -26.79 -20.37 0.19
N ASP A 48 -27.38 -21.23 -0.63
CA ASP A 48 -26.74 -22.13 -1.55
C ASP A 48 -25.97 -21.38 -2.64
N ARG A 49 -24.77 -21.87 -2.97
CA ARG A 49 -23.91 -21.44 -4.08
C ARG A 49 -24.62 -21.33 -5.44
N ARG A 50 -25.82 -21.91 -5.57
CA ARG A 50 -26.64 -21.88 -6.80
C ARG A 50 -27.45 -20.60 -6.96
N ALA A 51 -27.76 -19.85 -5.91
CA ALA A 51 -28.51 -18.60 -5.99
C ALA A 51 -27.63 -17.41 -6.44
N PHE A 52 -26.31 -17.46 -6.21
CA PHE A 52 -25.38 -16.41 -6.65
C PHE A 52 -25.09 -16.48 -8.17
N LEU A 53 -25.16 -17.67 -8.78
CA LEU A 53 -24.95 -17.84 -10.23
C LEU A 53 -26.21 -17.59 -11.07
N ALA A 54 -27.39 -17.47 -10.47
CA ALA A 54 -28.64 -17.20 -11.18
C ALA A 54 -29.01 -15.73 -11.30
N ALA A 55 -28.32 -14.81 -10.59
CA ALA A 55 -28.59 -13.38 -10.62
C ALA A 55 -27.76 -12.59 -11.65
N THR A 56 -26.79 -13.22 -12.32
CA THR A 56 -25.94 -12.59 -13.34
C THR A 56 -26.34 -12.92 -14.78
N GLY A 57 -27.49 -13.52 -15.01
CA GLY A 57 -27.93 -14.02 -16.31
C GLY A 57 -29.21 -13.41 -16.87
N ALA A 58 -29.48 -12.13 -16.73
CA ALA A 58 -30.62 -11.54 -17.41
C ALA A 58 -30.54 -10.02 -17.56
N VAL A 59 -29.74 -9.51 -18.46
CA VAL A 59 -29.98 -8.29 -19.24
C VAL A 59 -29.01 -8.24 -20.42
N THR A 60 -29.37 -8.80 -21.54
CA THR A 60 -29.02 -8.29 -22.89
C THR A 60 -29.88 -9.00 -23.93
N LEU A 61 -30.85 -8.31 -24.42
CA LEU A 61 -31.43 -8.60 -25.73
C LEU A 61 -32.05 -7.30 -26.27
N SER A 62 -31.39 -6.68 -27.25
CA SER A 62 -32.05 -6.09 -28.39
C SER A 62 -31.09 -5.50 -29.43
N ALA A 63 -31.40 -5.85 -30.67
CA ALA A 63 -30.97 -5.33 -31.97
C ALA A 63 -29.54 -5.77 -32.41
N GLY A 64 -29.33 -6.64 -33.35
CA GLY A 64 -30.07 -7.09 -34.52
C GLY A 64 -29.45 -6.47 -35.78
N LEU A 65 -28.73 -7.28 -36.57
CA LEU A 65 -28.78 -7.29 -38.03
C LEU A 65 -27.83 -8.42 -38.53
N GLY A 66 -28.44 -9.33 -39.28
CA GLY A 66 -27.81 -10.52 -39.72
C GLY A 66 -27.00 -10.39 -41.01
N TYR A 67 -26.09 -11.35 -41.19
CA TYR A 67 -25.73 -11.88 -42.49
C TYR A 67 -25.51 -13.40 -42.38
N ALA A 68 -26.24 -14.11 -43.21
CA ALA A 68 -26.16 -15.55 -43.39
C ALA A 68 -24.99 -15.94 -44.31
N PHE A 69 -24.25 -17.00 -43.95
CA PHE A 69 -23.60 -17.85 -44.92
C PHE A 69 -23.60 -19.30 -44.44
N GLY A 70 -23.89 -20.17 -45.33
CA GLY A 70 -24.13 -21.59 -45.19
C GLY A 70 -22.85 -22.46 -45.05
N PRO A 71 -22.99 -23.79 -44.93
CA PRO A 71 -21.97 -24.69 -44.39
C PRO A 71 -21.02 -25.27 -45.45
N GLY A 72 -19.74 -25.37 -45.10
CA GLY A 72 -18.75 -26.11 -45.85
C GLY A 72 -17.78 -26.84 -44.94
N ALA A 73 -17.77 -28.15 -45.04
CA ALA A 73 -16.91 -29.06 -44.29
C ALA A 73 -15.43 -29.00 -44.76
N GLY A 74 -14.50 -29.19 -43.82
CA GLY A 74 -13.11 -29.43 -44.15
C GLY A 74 -12.20 -29.44 -42.91
N ALA A 75 -11.88 -30.63 -42.40
CA ALA A 75 -10.86 -30.83 -41.39
C ALA A 75 -9.45 -30.55 -42.02
N GLY A 76 -8.69 -29.66 -41.39
CA GLY A 76 -7.30 -29.41 -41.77
C GLY A 76 -6.51 -28.93 -40.56
N ASN A 77 -5.41 -29.64 -40.28
CA ASN A 77 -4.46 -29.35 -39.21
C ASN A 77 -4.00 -27.90 -39.23
N ALA A 78 -4.22 -27.13 -38.17
CA ALA A 78 -3.67 -25.80 -38.04
C ALA A 78 -2.29 -25.85 -37.36
N ALA A 79 -1.28 -25.44 -38.08
CA ALA A 79 0.03 -25.07 -37.55
C ALA A 79 -0.06 -23.77 -36.71
N PRO A 80 0.89 -23.52 -35.79
CA PRO A 80 0.80 -22.35 -34.91
C PRO A 80 0.91 -21.05 -35.69
N ALA A 81 0.00 -20.13 -35.43
CA ALA A 81 -0.08 -18.83 -36.08
C ALA A 81 1.15 -17.97 -35.78
N GLY A 82 1.90 -17.68 -36.84
CA GLY A 82 3.01 -16.73 -36.82
C GLY A 82 2.50 -15.32 -36.49
N HIS A 83 3.24 -14.62 -35.65
CA HIS A 83 3.01 -13.22 -35.31
C HIS A 83 3.03 -12.37 -36.60
N ALA A 84 1.91 -11.73 -36.90
CA ALA A 84 1.82 -10.74 -37.96
C ALA A 84 2.67 -9.53 -37.60
N THR A 85 3.79 -9.34 -38.34
CA THR A 85 4.59 -8.12 -38.28
C THR A 85 3.80 -6.97 -38.89
N VAL A 86 3.32 -6.04 -38.07
CA VAL A 86 2.76 -4.76 -38.53
C VAL A 86 3.89 -3.98 -39.22
N PRO A 87 3.73 -3.47 -40.45
CA PRO A 87 4.75 -2.66 -41.09
C PRO A 87 5.02 -1.40 -40.27
N ARG A 88 6.29 -1.18 -39.90
CA ARG A 88 6.71 0.08 -39.26
C ARG A 88 6.49 1.23 -40.24
N SER A 89 5.49 2.07 -40.03
CA SER A 89 5.42 3.38 -40.63
C SER A 89 6.62 4.18 -40.17
N ARG A 90 7.43 4.70 -41.09
CA ARG A 90 8.45 5.68 -40.76
C ARG A 90 7.75 6.93 -40.26
N SER A 91 7.64 7.06 -38.92
CA SER A 91 7.21 8.30 -38.31
C SER A 91 8.22 9.41 -38.61
N ALA A 92 7.70 10.60 -38.88
CA ALA A 92 8.51 11.82 -38.99
C ALA A 92 9.40 11.95 -37.74
N PRO A 93 10.60 12.59 -37.84
CA PRO A 93 11.47 12.77 -36.68
C PRO A 93 10.68 13.47 -35.59
N ALA A 94 10.53 12.79 -34.46
CA ALA A 94 9.85 13.35 -33.30
C ALA A 94 10.54 14.64 -32.87
N ALA A 95 9.77 15.67 -32.53
CA ALA A 95 10.31 16.87 -31.94
C ALA A 95 11.20 16.52 -30.73
N PRO A 96 12.30 17.23 -30.49
CA PRO A 96 13.20 16.93 -29.40
C PRO A 96 12.43 16.96 -28.08
N LEU A 97 12.55 15.86 -27.31
CA LEU A 97 11.90 15.72 -26.00
C LEU A 97 12.52 16.73 -25.04
N MET A 98 11.69 17.56 -24.41
CA MET A 98 12.12 18.58 -23.45
C MET A 98 11.80 18.13 -22.03
N PRO A 99 12.76 18.22 -21.09
CA PRO A 99 12.53 17.90 -19.69
C PRO A 99 11.34 18.68 -19.10
N TYR A 100 10.42 17.99 -18.42
CA TYR A 100 9.23 18.58 -17.82
C TYR A 100 9.32 18.57 -16.29
N LYS A 101 9.63 19.73 -15.69
CA LYS A 101 9.87 19.84 -14.24
C LYS A 101 8.66 20.35 -13.44
N ASN A 102 7.60 20.82 -14.10
CA ASN A 102 6.44 21.35 -13.39
C ASN A 102 5.77 20.28 -12.54
N GLY A 103 5.43 20.63 -11.30
CA GLY A 103 4.83 19.71 -10.35
C GLY A 103 5.80 18.72 -9.70
N THR A 104 7.10 18.92 -9.88
CA THR A 104 8.13 18.12 -9.25
C THR A 104 8.85 18.87 -8.14
N THR A 105 9.47 18.13 -7.22
CA THR A 105 10.30 18.71 -6.16
C THR A 105 11.58 19.38 -6.66
N LEU A 106 11.86 19.30 -7.96
CA LEU A 106 12.95 20.07 -8.61
C LEU A 106 12.64 21.58 -8.74
N LEU A 107 11.36 21.97 -8.60
CA LEU A 107 10.94 23.38 -8.65
C LEU A 107 10.56 23.93 -7.29
N THR A 108 9.74 23.20 -6.55
CA THR A 108 9.25 23.60 -5.23
C THR A 108 8.80 22.37 -4.44
N VAL A 109 8.79 22.51 -3.12
CA VAL A 109 8.33 21.46 -2.18
C VAL A 109 7.46 22.13 -1.14
N ALA A 110 6.42 21.45 -0.67
CA ALA A 110 5.66 21.93 0.47
C ALA A 110 6.56 22.01 1.70
N ALA A 111 6.64 23.19 2.31
CA ALA A 111 7.49 23.46 3.45
C ALA A 111 6.76 24.25 4.54
N PRO A 112 7.11 24.03 5.83
CA PRO A 112 6.46 24.71 6.93
C PRO A 112 6.88 26.18 7.04
N HIS A 113 5.92 27.02 7.39
CA HIS A 113 6.11 28.38 7.83
C HIS A 113 5.94 28.46 9.36
N GLY A 114 6.76 29.30 10.01
CA GLY A 114 6.79 29.40 11.49
C GLY A 114 7.71 28.36 12.13
N THR A 115 7.93 28.51 13.44
CA THR A 115 8.97 27.76 14.18
C THR A 115 8.44 26.87 15.30
N THR A 116 7.21 27.07 15.76
CA THR A 116 6.64 26.38 16.93
C THR A 116 5.17 26.01 16.76
N GLY A 117 4.72 24.98 17.45
CA GLY A 117 3.34 24.51 17.44
C GLY A 117 2.90 23.97 16.08
N TYR A 118 1.60 24.04 15.80
CA TYR A 118 1.03 23.70 14.50
C TYR A 118 1.52 24.70 13.45
N ARG A 119 2.10 24.19 12.36
CA ARG A 119 2.70 25.03 11.32
C ARG A 119 1.93 24.88 10.00
N ARG A 120 1.60 26.02 9.42
CA ARG A 120 1.02 26.08 8.08
C ARG A 120 2.08 25.71 7.04
N LEU A 121 1.66 25.09 5.95
CA LEU A 121 2.52 24.83 4.80
C LEU A 121 2.40 25.94 3.75
N GLY A 122 3.41 26.02 2.90
CA GLY A 122 3.46 26.86 1.71
C GLY A 122 4.60 26.41 0.80
N ASP A 123 4.91 27.22 -0.21
CA ASP A 123 5.98 26.91 -1.13
C ASP A 123 7.34 27.01 -0.44
N GLY A 124 8.12 25.95 -0.55
CA GLY A 124 9.49 25.87 -0.05
C GLY A 124 10.52 25.72 -1.15
N PRO A 125 11.82 25.69 -0.79
CA PRO A 125 12.90 25.60 -1.76
C PRO A 125 12.91 24.25 -2.49
N ALA A 126 13.28 24.32 -3.77
CA ALA A 126 13.48 23.14 -4.60
C ALA A 126 14.51 22.16 -4.01
N TRP A 127 14.31 20.89 -4.24
CA TRP A 127 15.31 19.85 -3.93
C TRP A 127 16.20 19.61 -5.14
N PRO A 128 17.52 19.88 -5.05
CA PRO A 128 18.41 19.73 -6.19
C PRO A 128 18.60 18.28 -6.59
N ARG A 129 18.95 18.06 -7.86
CA ARG A 129 19.36 16.72 -8.34
C ARG A 129 20.82 16.46 -7.97
N VAL A 130 21.11 15.28 -7.42
CA VAL A 130 22.44 14.82 -7.04
C VAL A 130 22.86 13.68 -7.96
N VAL A 131 24.07 13.77 -8.52
CA VAL A 131 24.66 12.66 -9.29
C VAL A 131 25.34 11.68 -8.32
N ARG A 132 25.02 10.40 -8.42
CA ARG A 132 25.56 9.32 -7.60
C ARG A 132 26.36 8.36 -8.46
N GLY A 133 27.68 8.39 -8.29
CA GLY A 133 28.65 7.53 -8.97
C GLY A 133 29.13 6.34 -8.14
N ASP A 134 28.36 5.92 -7.14
CA ASP A 134 28.74 4.80 -6.25
C ASP A 134 29.00 3.50 -7.01
N LEU A 135 28.24 3.20 -8.05
CA LEU A 135 28.38 1.95 -8.83
C LEU A 135 29.16 2.14 -10.12
N ALA A 136 29.16 3.32 -10.70
CA ALA A 136 30.00 3.68 -11.85
C ALA A 136 30.25 5.19 -11.87
N ALA A 137 31.44 5.61 -12.31
CA ALA A 137 31.76 7.02 -12.46
C ALA A 137 30.94 7.66 -13.59
N ALA A 138 30.35 8.80 -13.32
CA ALA A 138 29.68 9.62 -14.35
C ALA A 138 30.71 10.21 -15.32
N LYS A 139 30.54 9.99 -16.63
CA LYS A 139 31.44 10.52 -17.65
C LYS A 139 30.95 11.87 -18.16
N ASN A 140 31.87 12.74 -18.55
CA ASN A 140 31.54 14.04 -19.12
C ASN A 140 30.89 13.91 -20.49
N GLY A 141 29.98 14.84 -20.82
CA GLY A 141 29.28 14.92 -22.10
C GLY A 141 28.22 13.82 -22.31
N ARG A 142 27.92 12.99 -21.28
CA ARG A 142 26.84 11.98 -21.36
C ARG A 142 25.47 12.62 -21.59
N GLU A 143 25.26 13.84 -21.11
CA GLU A 143 24.00 14.56 -21.22
C GLU A 143 23.58 14.75 -22.69
N GLY A 144 24.53 15.03 -23.58
CA GLY A 144 24.29 15.25 -25.01
C GLY A 144 24.14 13.97 -25.83
N ARG A 145 24.42 12.79 -25.25
CA ARG A 145 24.41 11.49 -25.97
C ARG A 145 23.27 10.57 -25.54
N ARG A 146 22.57 10.89 -24.46
CA ARG A 146 21.56 10.03 -23.84
C ARG A 146 20.44 9.67 -24.78
N THR A 147 20.04 8.41 -24.73
CA THR A 147 18.76 7.93 -25.27
C THR A 147 17.90 7.43 -24.11
N ALA A 148 16.67 7.92 -24.01
CA ALA A 148 15.71 7.43 -23.06
C ALA A 148 15.24 6.02 -23.44
N LEU A 149 15.28 5.09 -22.51
CA LEU A 149 14.86 3.70 -22.68
C LEU A 149 13.48 3.47 -22.08
N ALA A 150 13.21 4.01 -20.91
CA ALA A 150 11.92 3.93 -20.24
C ALA A 150 11.75 5.11 -19.24
N ALA A 151 10.49 5.45 -18.97
CA ALA A 151 10.11 6.32 -17.86
C ALA A 151 8.79 5.82 -17.24
N PHE A 152 8.73 5.74 -15.93
CA PHE A 152 7.53 5.31 -15.20
C PHE A 152 7.39 6.06 -13.87
N VAL A 153 6.20 5.97 -13.26
CA VAL A 153 5.93 6.58 -11.96
C VAL A 153 5.73 5.46 -10.94
N GLN A 154 6.34 5.59 -9.76
CA GLN A 154 6.09 4.73 -8.60
C GLN A 154 5.14 5.44 -7.65
N PHE A 155 4.03 4.78 -7.29
CA PHE A 155 3.24 5.04 -6.09
C PHE A 155 3.58 3.98 -5.04
N THR A 156 3.50 4.34 -3.76
CA THR A 156 3.72 3.38 -2.69
C THR A 156 3.00 3.81 -1.41
N ASP A 157 2.56 2.82 -0.64
CA ASP A 157 2.01 3.03 0.69
C ASP A 157 0.91 4.12 0.67
N LEU A 158 -0.10 3.93 -0.21
CA LEU A 158 -1.26 4.82 -0.32
C LEU A 158 -2.12 4.74 0.94
N HIS A 159 -2.23 3.55 1.53
CA HIS A 159 -3.04 3.28 2.70
C HIS A 159 -4.42 3.93 2.58
N ILE A 160 -5.18 3.57 1.53
CA ILE A 160 -6.59 3.93 1.45
C ILE A 160 -7.28 3.29 2.66
N VAL A 161 -7.80 4.12 3.56
CA VAL A 161 -8.21 3.69 4.89
C VAL A 161 -9.69 3.93 5.16
N ASP A 162 -10.36 2.90 5.66
CA ASP A 162 -11.65 3.01 6.33
C ASP A 162 -11.44 3.30 7.82
N VAL A 163 -11.58 4.56 8.21
CA VAL A 163 -11.39 5.01 9.60
C VAL A 163 -12.45 4.48 10.57
N GLN A 164 -13.51 3.88 10.05
CA GLN A 164 -14.60 3.29 10.84
C GLN A 164 -14.36 1.81 11.13
N HIS A 165 -13.35 1.22 10.49
CA HIS A 165 -13.08 -0.21 10.52
C HIS A 165 -12.78 -0.73 11.95
N PRO A 166 -13.51 -1.75 12.46
CA PRO A 166 -13.34 -2.27 13.82
C PRO A 166 -11.96 -2.82 14.15
N LEU A 167 -11.25 -3.42 13.17
CA LEU A 167 -9.90 -3.97 13.38
C LEU A 167 -8.81 -2.91 13.44
N ARG A 168 -9.11 -1.65 13.05
CA ARG A 168 -8.12 -0.59 13.14
C ARG A 168 -7.74 -0.34 14.60
N TYR A 169 -6.44 -0.19 14.85
CA TYR A 169 -5.87 -0.18 16.19
C TYR A 169 -5.40 1.22 16.64
N GLU A 170 -6.18 2.26 16.37
CA GLU A 170 -5.88 3.66 16.68
C GLU A 170 -5.52 3.88 18.15
N TYR A 171 -6.06 3.06 19.05
CA TYR A 171 -5.74 3.08 20.49
C TYR A 171 -4.26 2.78 20.80
N LEU A 172 -3.47 2.33 19.81
CA LEU A 172 -2.01 2.15 19.94
C LEU A 172 -1.22 3.39 19.53
N ARG A 173 -1.84 4.55 19.28
CA ARG A 173 -1.14 5.77 18.84
C ARG A 173 0.03 6.21 19.75
N ALA A 174 -0.04 5.90 21.03
CA ALA A 174 1.05 6.17 21.98
C ALA A 174 2.26 5.24 21.80
N GLN A 175 2.11 4.11 21.11
CA GLN A 175 3.14 3.10 20.88
C GLN A 175 3.73 3.17 19.48
N THR A 176 2.92 3.50 18.49
CA THR A 176 3.35 3.68 17.11
C THR A 176 2.54 4.76 16.42
N ALA A 177 3.22 5.62 15.69
CA ALA A 177 2.60 6.71 14.93
C ALA A 177 1.70 6.18 13.80
N SER A 178 2.00 5.01 13.25
CA SER A 178 1.20 4.39 12.19
C SER A 178 -0.17 3.89 12.64
N ALA A 179 -0.41 3.77 13.96
CA ALA A 179 -1.69 3.30 14.47
C ALA A 179 -2.83 4.30 14.24
N TRP A 180 -2.54 5.58 14.25
CA TRP A 180 -3.52 6.63 13.96
C TRP A 180 -2.85 7.90 13.45
N ARG A 181 -3.49 8.53 12.49
CA ARG A 181 -3.04 9.79 11.89
C ARG A 181 -4.20 10.78 11.82
N PRO A 182 -4.02 12.06 12.19
CA PRO A 182 -5.12 13.03 12.18
C PRO A 182 -5.71 13.29 10.79
N HIS A 183 -4.98 12.93 9.73
CA HIS A 183 -5.34 13.14 8.33
C HIS A 183 -5.86 11.89 7.62
N GLU A 184 -5.85 10.72 8.24
CA GLU A 184 -6.10 9.44 7.53
C GLU A 184 -7.50 9.33 6.92
N SER A 185 -8.51 10.02 7.50
CA SER A 185 -9.85 10.10 6.90
C SER A 185 -9.88 10.79 5.53
N LEU A 186 -8.81 11.48 5.15
CA LEU A 186 -8.65 12.17 3.86
C LEU A 186 -7.79 11.40 2.84
N SER A 187 -7.43 10.14 3.13
CA SER A 187 -6.52 9.35 2.28
C SER A 187 -7.00 9.23 0.84
N VAL A 188 -8.31 9.09 0.61
CA VAL A 188 -8.91 9.05 -0.74
C VAL A 188 -8.72 10.39 -1.47
N ALA A 189 -9.02 11.53 -0.84
CA ALA A 189 -8.82 12.84 -1.46
C ALA A 189 -7.34 13.10 -1.78
N GLY A 190 -6.43 12.70 -0.87
CA GLY A 190 -4.99 12.77 -1.09
C GLY A 190 -4.51 11.92 -2.27
N ALA A 191 -4.99 10.68 -2.37
CA ALA A 191 -4.64 9.77 -3.46
C ALA A 191 -5.19 10.25 -4.81
N VAL A 192 -6.41 10.79 -4.86
CA VAL A 192 -6.95 11.40 -6.09
C VAL A 192 -6.10 12.58 -6.53
N ALA A 193 -5.68 13.46 -5.61
CA ALA A 193 -4.79 14.57 -5.96
C ALA A 193 -3.41 14.10 -6.47
N LEU A 194 -2.94 12.90 -6.07
CA LEU A 194 -1.74 12.30 -6.64
C LEU A 194 -1.97 11.77 -8.05
N VAL A 195 -3.12 11.13 -8.33
CA VAL A 195 -3.54 10.74 -9.68
C VAL A 195 -3.61 11.97 -10.60
N GLU A 196 -4.23 13.07 -10.14
CA GLU A 196 -4.29 14.35 -10.87
C GLU A 196 -2.89 14.90 -11.17
N ARG A 197 -1.94 14.79 -10.24
CA ARG A 197 -0.55 15.18 -10.46
C ARG A 197 0.08 14.40 -11.62
N VAL A 198 -0.07 13.09 -11.64
CA VAL A 198 0.50 12.26 -12.71
C VAL A 198 -0.13 12.58 -14.05
N ASN A 199 -1.45 12.76 -14.10
CA ASN A 199 -2.16 13.14 -15.32
C ASN A 199 -1.74 14.52 -15.86
N ALA A 200 -1.26 15.42 -14.99
CA ALA A 200 -0.74 16.72 -15.37
C ALA A 200 0.71 16.70 -15.86
N LEU A 201 1.46 15.61 -15.69
CA LEU A 201 2.82 15.46 -16.20
C LEU A 201 2.79 15.28 -17.72
N ARG A 202 3.45 16.19 -18.45
CA ARG A 202 3.51 16.14 -19.93
C ARG A 202 4.73 15.39 -20.46
N GLY A 203 5.57 14.87 -19.58
CA GLY A 203 6.78 14.11 -19.90
C GLY A 203 7.67 13.94 -18.67
N ALA A 204 8.69 13.15 -18.85
CA ALA A 204 9.63 12.80 -17.79
C ALA A 204 10.53 14.00 -17.40
N PRO A 205 10.82 14.21 -16.09
CA PRO A 205 11.48 15.42 -15.60
C PRO A 205 12.96 15.59 -16.01
N ALA A 206 13.64 14.52 -16.37
CA ALA A 206 15.04 14.58 -16.78
C ALA A 206 15.24 14.52 -18.30
N THR A 207 14.42 13.72 -18.98
CA THR A 207 14.60 13.44 -20.41
C THR A 207 13.51 14.04 -21.28
N GLY A 208 12.33 14.35 -20.72
CA GLY A 208 11.14 14.71 -21.48
C GLY A 208 10.43 13.52 -22.14
N ALA A 209 10.96 12.30 -21.99
CA ALA A 209 10.37 11.10 -22.57
C ALA A 209 8.92 10.88 -22.11
N PRO A 210 8.07 10.25 -22.95
CA PRO A 210 6.74 9.85 -22.51
C PRO A 210 6.80 8.92 -21.29
N LEU A 211 5.87 9.08 -20.36
CA LEU A 211 5.69 8.15 -19.26
C LEU A 211 4.98 6.90 -19.77
N HIS A 212 5.50 5.73 -19.48
CA HIS A 212 4.96 4.45 -19.99
C HIS A 212 3.87 3.91 -19.08
N CYS A 213 4.03 4.00 -17.76
CA CYS A 213 3.09 3.45 -16.79
C CYS A 213 3.27 4.05 -15.39
N VAL A 214 2.32 3.71 -14.52
CA VAL A 214 2.44 3.83 -13.06
C VAL A 214 2.58 2.42 -12.48
N VAL A 215 3.42 2.25 -11.44
CA VAL A 215 3.53 0.99 -10.69
C VAL A 215 3.30 1.30 -9.23
N THR A 216 2.33 0.61 -8.60
CA THR A 216 2.18 0.67 -7.14
C THR A 216 3.05 -0.39 -6.48
N THR A 217 3.69 -0.06 -5.36
CA THR A 217 4.57 -0.99 -4.64
C THR A 217 4.01 -1.39 -3.28
N GLY A 218 2.70 -1.66 -3.25
CA GLY A 218 1.99 -2.26 -2.12
C GLY A 218 1.55 -1.28 -1.03
N ASP A 219 0.85 -1.83 -0.04
CA ASP A 219 0.10 -1.12 0.99
C ASP A 219 -0.86 -0.10 0.36
N ASN A 220 -1.62 -0.60 -0.61
CA ASN A 220 -2.65 0.15 -1.32
C ASN A 220 -3.87 0.39 -0.43
N THR A 221 -4.26 -0.63 0.36
CA THR A 221 -5.28 -0.60 1.42
C THR A 221 -4.62 -0.52 2.80
N ASP A 222 -5.39 -0.21 3.85
CA ASP A 222 -4.84 -0.11 5.22
C ASP A 222 -5.27 -1.28 6.13
N ASN A 223 -6.50 -1.75 6.00
CA ASN A 223 -7.07 -2.77 6.89
C ASN A 223 -7.31 -4.12 6.19
N ASN A 224 -6.81 -4.33 4.98
CA ASN A 224 -7.10 -5.51 4.16
C ASN A 224 -8.61 -5.66 3.88
N SER A 225 -9.37 -4.56 3.74
CA SER A 225 -10.83 -4.62 3.62
C SER A 225 -11.30 -4.53 2.19
N ARG A 226 -12.42 -5.24 1.86
CA ARG A 226 -13.03 -5.20 0.53
C ARG A 226 -13.47 -3.80 0.13
N ALA A 227 -13.95 -2.98 1.08
CA ALA A 227 -14.30 -1.59 0.82
C ALA A 227 -13.08 -0.78 0.37
N GLU A 228 -11.95 -0.90 1.08
CA GLU A 228 -10.73 -0.19 0.75
C GLU A 228 -10.15 -0.62 -0.60
N LEU A 229 -10.24 -1.92 -0.93
CA LEU A 229 -9.83 -2.44 -2.24
C LEU A 229 -10.68 -1.85 -3.37
N ASP A 230 -12.00 -1.79 -3.22
CA ASP A 230 -12.90 -1.14 -4.19
C ASP A 230 -12.57 0.36 -4.34
N TRP A 231 -12.34 1.06 -3.23
CA TRP A 231 -11.96 2.48 -3.26
C TRP A 231 -10.61 2.70 -3.96
N TYR A 232 -9.62 1.88 -3.65
CA TYR A 232 -8.31 1.93 -4.32
C TYR A 232 -8.44 1.75 -5.83
N LEU A 233 -9.16 0.72 -6.27
CA LEU A 233 -9.37 0.45 -7.69
C LEU A 233 -10.11 1.58 -8.39
N LYS A 234 -11.11 2.18 -7.74
CA LYS A 234 -11.83 3.36 -8.28
C LYS A 234 -10.96 4.63 -8.30
N VAL A 235 -10.10 4.82 -7.32
CA VAL A 235 -9.14 5.93 -7.35
C VAL A 235 -8.21 5.79 -8.55
N MET A 236 -7.71 4.60 -8.81
CA MET A 236 -6.73 4.35 -9.88
C MET A 236 -7.37 4.33 -11.29
N ASN A 237 -8.55 3.74 -11.43
CA ASN A 237 -9.24 3.58 -12.72
C ASN A 237 -10.22 4.70 -13.07
N GLY A 238 -10.54 5.55 -12.09
CA GLY A 238 -11.60 6.56 -12.21
C GLY A 238 -12.93 6.08 -11.65
N GLY A 239 -13.64 7.00 -11.05
CA GLY A 239 -14.96 6.73 -10.48
C GLY A 239 -15.23 7.52 -9.22
N ARG A 240 -16.43 7.31 -8.66
CA ARG A 240 -16.86 7.95 -7.43
C ARG A 240 -16.64 7.03 -6.24
N VAL A 241 -16.06 7.59 -5.18
CA VAL A 241 -15.74 6.90 -3.93
C VAL A 241 -16.37 7.66 -2.78
N THR A 242 -17.21 6.99 -2.00
CA THR A 242 -17.64 7.47 -0.69
C THR A 242 -16.75 6.80 0.35
N PRO A 243 -15.76 7.50 0.95
CA PRO A 243 -14.79 6.89 1.86
C PRO A 243 -15.38 6.69 3.26
N ASN A 244 -16.45 5.93 3.33
CA ASN A 244 -17.24 5.69 4.55
C ASN A 244 -17.93 4.33 4.45
N THR A 245 -17.82 3.51 5.48
CA THR A 245 -18.57 2.27 5.65
C THR A 245 -19.53 2.42 6.85
N GLY A 246 -20.51 1.54 6.95
CA GLY A 246 -21.53 1.60 8.01
C GLY A 246 -22.61 2.63 7.72
N ASP A 247 -22.82 3.63 8.58
CA ASP A 247 -23.80 4.69 8.33
C ASP A 247 -23.27 5.70 7.30
N PRO A 248 -23.87 5.80 6.11
CA PRO A 248 -23.35 6.69 5.06
C PRO A 248 -23.48 8.19 5.39
N ARG A 249 -24.20 8.55 6.46
CA ARG A 249 -24.48 9.94 6.86
C ARG A 249 -23.68 10.38 8.07
N HIS A 250 -23.04 9.47 8.80
CA HIS A 250 -22.37 9.79 10.06
C HIS A 250 -20.95 9.24 10.05
N TYR A 251 -20.02 10.06 10.53
CA TYR A 251 -18.67 9.64 10.83
C TYR A 251 -18.64 8.89 12.18
N GLU A 252 -18.29 7.60 12.16
CA GLU A 252 -18.27 6.75 13.37
C GLU A 252 -16.83 6.43 13.85
N GLY A 253 -15.81 7.09 13.30
CA GLY A 253 -14.41 6.90 13.68
C GLY A 253 -14.03 7.59 14.99
N VAL A 254 -12.75 7.45 15.37
CA VAL A 254 -12.22 7.94 16.66
C VAL A 254 -12.29 9.46 16.82
N GLN A 255 -12.33 10.23 15.74
CA GLN A 255 -12.40 11.70 15.79
C GLN A 255 -13.79 12.24 16.17
N ALA A 256 -14.83 11.37 16.22
CA ALA A 256 -16.14 11.67 16.77
C ALA A 256 -16.38 11.04 18.14
N SER A 257 -15.38 10.36 18.72
CA SER A 257 -15.54 9.56 19.96
C SER A 257 -15.70 10.37 21.25
N GLY A 258 -15.38 11.66 21.26
CA GLY A 258 -15.30 12.48 22.47
C GLY A 258 -14.10 12.13 23.39
N LEU A 259 -13.16 11.31 22.93
CA LEU A 259 -11.97 10.93 23.69
C LEU A 259 -10.85 11.96 23.46
N LYS A 260 -10.37 12.61 24.51
CA LYS A 260 -9.27 13.59 24.43
C LYS A 260 -7.96 13.03 23.85
N LEU A 261 -7.91 11.75 23.61
CA LEU A 261 -6.77 11.07 22.97
C LEU A 261 -6.59 11.48 21.50
N TYR A 262 -7.67 11.85 20.80
CA TYR A 262 -7.68 12.13 19.38
C TYR A 262 -8.05 13.58 19.08
N TRP A 263 -7.62 14.09 17.95
CA TRP A 263 -8.06 15.37 17.44
C TRP A 263 -9.55 15.33 17.04
N HIS A 264 -10.34 16.23 17.60
CA HIS A 264 -11.75 16.42 17.31
C HIS A 264 -11.95 17.72 16.51
N PRO A 265 -11.96 17.67 15.17
CA PRO A 265 -11.97 18.89 14.35
C PRO A 265 -13.24 19.73 14.52
N ASP A 266 -14.41 19.09 14.68
CA ASP A 266 -15.73 19.74 14.61
C ASP A 266 -16.22 20.31 15.95
N ASP A 267 -15.64 19.94 17.06
CA ASP A 267 -16.08 20.38 18.37
C ASP A 267 -15.04 21.23 19.13
N THR A 268 -15.47 21.81 20.24
CA THR A 268 -14.63 22.65 21.10
C THR A 268 -13.86 21.85 22.15
N LEU A 269 -13.95 20.52 22.15
CA LEU A 269 -13.21 19.67 23.08
C LEU A 269 -11.72 19.99 22.99
N ARG A 270 -11.12 20.35 24.11
CA ARG A 270 -9.67 20.57 24.20
C ARG A 270 -8.97 19.22 24.31
N ASP A 271 -8.74 18.60 23.18
CA ASP A 271 -8.03 17.32 23.03
C ASP A 271 -6.50 17.49 23.06
N ALA A 272 -5.77 16.36 22.98
CA ALA A 272 -4.31 16.34 23.01
C ALA A 272 -3.67 17.09 21.84
N ASP A 273 -4.26 17.01 20.64
CA ASP A 273 -3.69 17.60 19.44
C ASP A 273 -3.99 19.12 19.36
N LYS A 274 -5.18 19.57 19.78
CA LYS A 274 -5.49 21.00 19.91
C LYS A 274 -4.60 21.73 20.92
N GLN A 275 -4.05 21.02 21.92
CA GLN A 275 -3.06 21.59 22.83
C GLN A 275 -1.74 21.95 22.10
N PHE A 276 -1.44 21.30 20.97
CA PHE A 276 -0.31 21.62 20.08
C PHE A 276 -0.69 22.56 18.94
N GLY A 277 -1.92 23.11 18.95
CA GLY A 277 -2.37 24.11 17.99
C GLY A 277 -3.11 23.56 16.77
N PHE A 278 -3.56 22.30 16.80
CA PHE A 278 -4.45 21.78 15.75
C PHE A 278 -5.71 22.64 15.64
N PRO A 279 -6.20 22.92 14.42
CA PRO A 279 -7.32 23.81 14.20
C PRO A 279 -8.65 23.20 14.64
N HIS A 280 -9.63 24.07 14.86
CA HIS A 280 -11.05 23.73 14.83
C HIS A 280 -11.53 23.90 13.38
N LEU A 281 -12.14 22.89 12.81
CA LEU A 281 -12.59 22.85 11.41
C LEU A 281 -14.03 22.36 11.37
N HIS A 282 -14.98 23.29 11.49
CA HIS A 282 -16.40 22.97 11.50
C HIS A 282 -16.85 22.31 10.18
N GLY A 283 -17.54 21.18 10.27
CA GLY A 283 -18.00 20.38 9.12
C GLY A 283 -16.91 19.48 8.49
N PHE A 284 -15.74 19.35 9.14
CA PHE A 284 -14.66 18.51 8.63
C PHE A 284 -15.02 17.04 8.55
N LEU A 285 -15.65 16.46 9.59
CA LEU A 285 -15.99 15.04 9.59
C LEU A 285 -17.03 14.70 8.55
N ASP A 286 -18.04 15.55 8.37
CA ASP A 286 -19.01 15.39 7.28
C ASP A 286 -18.36 15.54 5.91
N ALA A 287 -17.37 16.42 5.79
CA ALA A 287 -16.63 16.58 4.54
C ALA A 287 -15.74 15.37 4.24
N ALA A 288 -15.12 14.78 5.26
CA ALA A 288 -14.22 13.64 5.13
C ALA A 288 -14.91 12.37 4.62
N ILE A 289 -16.21 12.21 4.88
CA ILE A 289 -17.01 11.06 4.42
C ILE A 289 -17.83 11.35 3.14
N ARG A 290 -17.72 12.55 2.57
CA ARG A 290 -18.40 12.88 1.32
C ARG A 290 -17.80 12.15 0.13
N GLU A 291 -18.61 11.96 -0.90
CA GLU A 291 -18.19 11.39 -2.17
C GLU A 291 -17.04 12.20 -2.79
N VAL A 292 -16.00 11.51 -3.17
CA VAL A 292 -14.82 12.01 -3.90
C VAL A 292 -14.88 11.46 -5.32
N ASN A 293 -14.58 12.28 -6.33
CA ASN A 293 -14.55 11.86 -7.72
C ASN A 293 -13.11 11.78 -8.23
N SER A 294 -12.68 10.57 -8.63
CA SER A 294 -11.38 10.37 -9.24
C SER A 294 -11.48 10.40 -10.76
N PRO A 295 -10.59 11.13 -11.46
CA PRO A 295 -10.49 11.07 -12.91
C PRO A 295 -9.88 9.74 -13.40
N GLY A 296 -9.29 8.94 -12.50
CA GLY A 296 -8.43 7.82 -12.84
C GLY A 296 -7.11 8.23 -13.50
N LEU A 297 -6.18 7.30 -13.58
CA LEU A 297 -4.91 7.49 -14.29
C LEU A 297 -5.14 7.54 -15.80
N GLY A 298 -4.49 8.47 -16.48
CA GLY A 298 -4.42 8.54 -17.94
C GLY A 298 -3.33 7.64 -18.55
N LEU A 299 -2.65 6.83 -17.74
CA LEU A 299 -1.55 5.95 -18.12
C LEU A 299 -1.86 4.51 -17.72
N PRO A 300 -1.33 3.50 -18.43
CA PRO A 300 -1.30 2.13 -17.94
C PRO A 300 -0.75 2.05 -16.52
N TRP A 301 -1.30 1.15 -15.69
CA TRP A 301 -0.76 0.97 -14.36
C TRP A 301 -0.72 -0.50 -13.95
N TYR A 302 0.18 -0.81 -13.02
CA TYR A 302 0.49 -2.14 -12.53
C TYR A 302 0.46 -2.15 -11.01
N SER A 303 -0.08 -3.21 -10.42
CA SER A 303 -0.28 -3.33 -8.97
C SER A 303 0.68 -4.34 -8.35
N THR A 304 1.33 -3.97 -7.26
CA THR A 304 2.06 -4.87 -6.37
C THR A 304 1.34 -4.92 -5.02
N VAL A 305 1.34 -6.08 -4.38
CA VAL A 305 0.72 -6.30 -3.06
C VAL A 305 1.69 -5.96 -1.93
N GLY A 306 1.17 -5.36 -0.84
CA GLY A 306 1.90 -5.12 0.40
C GLY A 306 1.31 -5.90 1.59
N ASN A 307 1.90 -5.77 2.78
CA ASN A 307 1.43 -6.51 3.96
C ASN A 307 0.05 -6.04 4.43
N HIS A 308 -0.31 -4.78 4.26
CA HIS A 308 -1.67 -4.28 4.54
C HIS A 308 -2.71 -4.73 3.52
N ASP A 309 -2.28 -5.13 2.32
CA ASP A 309 -3.15 -5.75 1.31
C ASP A 309 -3.33 -7.26 1.53
N ALA A 310 -2.49 -7.90 2.34
CA ALA A 310 -2.46 -9.36 2.50
C ALA A 310 -2.90 -9.84 3.89
N LEU A 311 -2.73 -9.00 4.91
CA LEU A 311 -2.88 -9.39 6.31
C LEU A 311 -3.84 -8.46 7.06
N PRO A 312 -4.82 -8.96 7.81
CA PRO A 312 -5.63 -8.16 8.72
C PRO A 312 -4.75 -7.27 9.60
N GLY A 313 -5.02 -5.94 9.59
CA GLY A 313 -4.20 -4.95 10.29
C GLY A 313 -2.73 -4.92 9.87
N GLY A 314 -2.39 -5.42 8.69
CA GLY A 314 -1.04 -5.48 8.16
C GLY A 314 -0.08 -6.45 8.89
N CYS A 315 -0.56 -7.21 9.87
CA CYS A 315 0.31 -7.94 10.81
C CYS A 315 -0.10 -9.38 11.07
N TRP A 316 -1.38 -9.75 10.97
CA TRP A 316 -1.87 -11.04 11.45
C TRP A 316 -2.23 -11.98 10.33
N ALA A 317 -1.86 -13.27 10.49
CA ALA A 317 -2.23 -14.30 9.54
C ALA A 317 -3.76 -14.40 9.41
N PRO A 318 -4.32 -14.47 8.19
CA PRO A 318 -5.77 -14.32 7.93
C PRO A 318 -6.60 -15.56 8.20
N GLU A 319 -6.02 -16.65 8.70
CA GLU A 319 -6.67 -17.96 8.85
C GLU A 319 -7.84 -18.00 9.85
N ASP A 320 -7.90 -17.05 10.79
CA ASP A 320 -8.88 -17.09 11.87
C ASP A 320 -10.15 -16.31 11.49
N PRO A 321 -11.32 -16.97 11.45
CA PRO A 321 -12.60 -16.34 11.12
C PRO A 321 -12.97 -15.19 12.08
N TYR A 322 -12.37 -15.11 13.25
CA TYR A 322 -12.57 -14.01 14.20
C TYR A 322 -12.28 -12.63 13.59
N PHE A 323 -11.27 -12.52 12.73
CA PHE A 323 -10.95 -11.25 12.09
C PHE A 323 -12.09 -10.78 11.19
N THR A 324 -12.69 -11.69 10.41
CA THR A 324 -13.85 -11.38 9.57
C THR A 324 -15.07 -11.01 10.41
N GLU A 325 -15.40 -11.83 11.42
CA GLU A 325 -16.55 -11.58 12.30
C GLU A 325 -16.44 -10.24 13.03
N PHE A 326 -15.24 -9.90 13.52
CA PHE A 326 -15.01 -8.64 14.23
C PHE A 326 -15.02 -7.45 13.28
N ALA A 327 -14.41 -7.56 12.11
CA ALA A 327 -14.33 -6.51 11.10
C ALA A 327 -15.71 -6.03 10.63
N VAL A 328 -16.62 -6.97 10.32
CA VAL A 328 -17.98 -6.66 9.84
C VAL A 328 -18.94 -6.30 10.97
N GLY A 329 -18.51 -6.47 12.21
CA GLY A 329 -19.35 -6.30 13.41
C GLY A 329 -19.61 -4.85 13.79
N GLY A 330 -20.44 -4.68 14.80
CA GLY A 330 -20.90 -3.38 15.31
C GLY A 330 -20.15 -2.87 16.53
N GLN A 331 -18.92 -3.32 16.79
CA GLN A 331 -18.15 -2.94 17.98
C GLN A 331 -16.72 -2.56 17.62
N LYS A 332 -16.28 -1.38 18.06
CA LYS A 332 -14.92 -0.85 17.82
C LYS A 332 -14.27 -0.45 19.14
N LEU A 333 -13.04 -0.90 19.38
CA LEU A 333 -12.23 -0.43 20.49
C LEU A 333 -11.57 0.89 20.11
N MET A 334 -11.84 1.95 20.90
CA MET A 334 -11.32 3.30 20.60
C MET A 334 -10.30 3.80 21.63
N SER A 335 -10.12 3.11 22.75
CA SER A 335 -9.12 3.47 23.76
C SER A 335 -8.62 2.25 24.52
N LEU A 336 -7.38 2.32 24.99
CA LEU A 336 -6.73 1.26 25.74
C LEU A 336 -5.77 1.86 26.77
N ASP A 337 -5.58 1.17 27.91
CA ASP A 337 -4.55 1.57 28.87
C ASP A 337 -3.16 1.46 28.24
N ALA A 338 -2.33 2.48 28.46
CA ALA A 338 -1.01 2.59 27.83
C ALA A 338 -0.10 1.37 28.09
N SER A 339 -0.18 0.77 29.29
CA SER A 339 0.60 -0.43 29.65
C SER A 339 0.18 -1.66 28.84
N ARG A 340 -1.14 -1.84 28.62
CA ARG A 340 -1.67 -2.95 27.82
C ARG A 340 -1.34 -2.76 26.34
N GLY A 341 -1.47 -1.52 25.85
CA GLY A 341 -1.07 -1.17 24.50
C GLY A 341 0.42 -1.43 24.26
N ALA A 342 1.28 -1.04 25.18
CA ALA A 342 2.71 -1.29 25.11
C ALA A 342 3.06 -2.81 25.11
N ALA A 343 2.35 -3.60 25.90
CA ALA A 343 2.55 -5.06 25.94
C ALA A 343 2.16 -5.71 24.62
N LEU A 344 0.99 -5.35 24.06
CA LEU A 344 0.54 -5.83 22.75
C LEU A 344 1.52 -5.44 21.64
N TRP A 345 1.86 -4.15 21.56
CA TRP A 345 2.77 -3.67 20.49
C TRP A 345 4.16 -4.31 20.57
N LYS A 346 4.66 -4.54 21.80
CA LYS A 346 5.92 -5.29 22.00
C LYS A 346 5.82 -6.73 21.49
N ALA A 347 4.68 -7.39 21.67
CA ALA A 347 4.47 -8.76 21.15
C ALA A 347 4.44 -8.76 19.62
N VAL A 348 3.70 -7.84 19.00
CA VAL A 348 3.64 -7.68 17.53
C VAL A 348 5.03 -7.41 16.95
N LYS A 349 5.74 -6.39 17.45
CA LYS A 349 7.10 -6.06 16.97
C LYS A 349 8.11 -7.19 17.08
N LYS A 350 7.94 -8.09 18.03
CA LYS A 350 8.81 -9.27 18.19
C LYS A 350 8.31 -10.49 17.41
N GLY A 351 7.27 -10.34 16.62
CA GLY A 351 6.64 -11.43 15.90
C GLY A 351 6.12 -12.55 16.80
N ARG A 352 5.72 -12.23 18.04
CA ARG A 352 5.22 -13.22 19.01
C ARG A 352 3.73 -13.43 18.95
N ASP A 353 3.02 -12.65 18.16
CA ASP A 353 1.56 -12.73 17.97
C ASP A 353 1.18 -12.78 16.48
N PRO A 354 1.78 -13.68 15.67
CA PRO A 354 1.55 -13.70 14.23
C PRO A 354 0.12 -14.08 13.84
N LYS A 355 -0.57 -14.84 14.72
CA LYS A 355 -1.98 -15.25 14.54
C LYS A 355 -2.96 -14.37 15.31
N GLY A 356 -2.49 -13.29 15.93
CA GLY A 356 -3.33 -12.35 16.69
C GLY A 356 -3.99 -12.94 17.94
N ALA A 357 -3.41 -13.97 18.57
CA ALA A 357 -3.99 -14.57 19.77
C ALA A 357 -4.08 -13.58 20.95
N HIS A 358 -3.00 -12.84 21.19
CA HIS A 358 -2.99 -11.78 22.20
C HIS A 358 -3.90 -10.61 21.84
N PHE A 359 -3.94 -10.27 20.55
CA PHE A 359 -4.82 -9.23 20.04
C PHE A 359 -6.30 -9.59 20.25
N LYS A 360 -6.71 -10.82 19.89
CA LYS A 360 -8.08 -11.33 20.10
C LYS A 360 -8.46 -11.36 21.59
N GLU A 361 -7.56 -11.82 22.44
CA GLU A 361 -7.78 -11.84 23.88
C GLU A 361 -7.92 -10.42 24.45
N LEU A 362 -7.11 -9.48 23.98
CA LEU A 362 -7.25 -8.08 24.32
C LEU A 362 -8.65 -7.57 23.96
N LEU A 363 -9.09 -7.74 22.73
CA LEU A 363 -10.40 -7.27 22.27
C LEU A 363 -11.54 -7.88 23.12
N ARG A 364 -11.48 -9.17 23.44
CA ARG A 364 -12.46 -9.84 24.29
C ARG A 364 -12.49 -9.26 25.71
N SER A 365 -11.34 -8.99 26.29
CA SER A 365 -11.22 -8.44 27.66
C SER A 365 -11.64 -6.98 27.76
N GLU A 366 -11.54 -6.20 26.67
CA GLU A 366 -11.92 -4.78 26.61
C GLU A 366 -13.35 -4.54 26.11
N LYS A 367 -14.17 -5.56 26.01
CA LYS A 367 -15.54 -5.48 25.48
C LYS A 367 -16.38 -4.35 26.10
N ARG A 368 -16.18 -4.03 27.39
CA ARG A 368 -16.88 -2.93 28.07
C ARG A 368 -16.44 -1.53 27.63
N ARG A 369 -15.28 -1.39 26.98
CA ARG A 369 -14.74 -0.12 26.47
C ARG A 369 -15.02 0.08 24.98
N MET A 370 -15.61 -0.90 24.32
CA MET A 370 -15.97 -0.79 22.92
C MET A 370 -17.10 0.21 22.73
N ARG A 371 -17.06 0.89 21.60
CA ARG A 371 -18.11 1.77 21.11
C ARG A 371 -18.89 1.06 20.00
N SER A 372 -20.16 1.38 19.90
CA SER A 372 -20.97 0.90 18.79
C SER A 372 -20.59 1.64 17.51
N VAL A 373 -20.50 0.90 16.42
CA VAL A 373 -20.40 1.38 15.05
C VAL A 373 -21.41 0.59 14.22
N THR A 374 -21.85 1.15 13.10
CA THR A 374 -22.81 0.46 12.23
C THR A 374 -22.11 -0.74 11.57
N PRO A 375 -22.65 -1.96 11.68
CA PRO A 375 -22.10 -3.15 11.02
C PRO A 375 -22.08 -2.98 9.49
N ASP A 376 -21.00 -3.47 8.85
CA ASP A 376 -20.89 -3.42 7.39
C ASP A 376 -20.11 -4.63 6.85
N PRO A 377 -20.72 -5.47 5.98
CA PRO A 377 -20.06 -6.62 5.37
C PRO A 377 -18.91 -6.25 4.42
N ALA A 378 -18.87 -5.01 3.90
CA ALA A 378 -17.79 -4.54 3.04
C ALA A 378 -16.44 -4.39 3.78
N ARG A 379 -16.45 -4.40 5.11
CA ARG A 379 -15.24 -4.40 5.95
C ARG A 379 -14.56 -5.76 6.04
N ALA A 380 -15.16 -6.83 5.51
CA ALA A 380 -14.55 -8.15 5.54
C ALA A 380 -13.15 -8.13 4.91
N PRO A 381 -12.14 -8.75 5.54
CA PRO A 381 -10.86 -8.98 4.91
C PRO A 381 -11.01 -9.72 3.58
N PHE A 382 -10.25 -9.33 2.58
CA PHE A 382 -10.17 -10.05 1.32
C PHE A 382 -9.00 -11.05 1.32
N THR A 383 -9.17 -12.13 0.59
CA THR A 383 -8.14 -13.14 0.34
C THR A 383 -7.27 -12.76 -0.87
N PRO A 384 -6.08 -13.39 -1.06
CA PRO A 384 -5.29 -13.23 -2.28
C PRO A 384 -6.07 -13.51 -3.57
N VAL A 385 -6.97 -14.50 -3.55
CA VAL A 385 -7.83 -14.83 -4.70
C VAL A 385 -8.85 -13.72 -4.96
N GLU A 386 -9.48 -13.17 -3.93
CA GLU A 386 -10.43 -12.03 -4.06
C GLU A 386 -9.73 -10.75 -4.51
N TYR A 387 -8.48 -10.52 -4.09
CA TYR A 387 -7.66 -9.42 -4.60
C TYR A 387 -7.45 -9.54 -6.11
N LEU A 388 -7.05 -10.72 -6.59
CA LEU A 388 -6.89 -11.01 -8.01
C LEU A 388 -8.21 -10.88 -8.78
N GLN A 389 -9.31 -11.39 -8.23
CA GLN A 389 -10.65 -11.27 -8.81
C GLN A 389 -11.07 -9.82 -8.97
N ALA A 390 -10.84 -8.97 -7.95
CA ALA A 390 -11.16 -7.55 -8.00
C ALA A 390 -10.36 -6.81 -9.08
N HIS A 391 -9.07 -7.13 -9.24
CA HIS A 391 -8.24 -6.57 -10.31
C HIS A 391 -8.69 -7.03 -11.71
N LEU A 392 -9.19 -8.26 -11.83
CA LEU A 392 -9.67 -8.86 -13.08
C LEU A 392 -11.16 -8.58 -13.34
N ASP A 393 -11.83 -7.84 -12.47
CA ASP A 393 -13.24 -7.45 -12.67
C ASP A 393 -13.32 -6.39 -13.77
N PRO A 394 -14.15 -6.60 -14.82
CA PRO A 394 -14.38 -5.58 -15.85
C PRO A 394 -14.87 -4.22 -15.33
N ALA A 395 -15.49 -4.16 -14.16
CA ALA A 395 -15.90 -2.91 -13.52
C ALA A 395 -14.70 -2.04 -13.10
N HIS A 396 -13.53 -2.63 -12.94
CA HIS A 396 -12.30 -1.94 -12.54
C HIS A 396 -11.28 -1.84 -13.68
N THR A 397 -11.75 -1.71 -14.92
CA THR A 397 -10.88 -1.54 -16.10
C THR A 397 -10.54 -0.06 -16.30
N GLY A 398 -9.22 0.23 -16.39
CA GLY A 398 -8.66 1.55 -16.71
C GLY A 398 -7.74 1.49 -17.92
N PRO A 399 -6.90 2.51 -18.13
CA PRO A 399 -5.84 2.45 -19.14
C PRO A 399 -4.85 1.31 -18.86
N GLY A 400 -4.45 0.58 -19.89
CA GLY A 400 -3.43 -0.47 -19.81
C GLY A 400 -4.00 -1.88 -19.77
N PRO A 401 -3.23 -2.84 -19.28
CA PRO A 401 -3.64 -4.22 -19.31
C PRO A 401 -4.81 -4.46 -18.35
N HIS A 402 -5.77 -5.23 -18.79
CA HIS A 402 -6.81 -5.77 -17.91
C HIS A 402 -6.14 -6.56 -16.78
N GLY A 403 -6.60 -6.34 -15.55
CA GLY A 403 -6.01 -6.97 -14.35
C GLY A 403 -4.79 -6.26 -13.79
N HIS A 404 -4.33 -5.12 -14.36
CA HIS A 404 -3.25 -4.29 -13.82
C HIS A 404 -1.95 -5.07 -13.55
N GLY A 405 -1.63 -5.99 -14.48
CA GLY A 405 -0.48 -6.91 -14.42
C GLY A 405 -0.84 -8.34 -14.03
N TYR A 406 -1.90 -8.55 -13.29
CA TYR A 406 -2.41 -9.89 -12.97
C TYR A 406 -3.19 -10.47 -14.14
N THR A 407 -3.11 -11.80 -14.31
CA THR A 407 -3.75 -12.55 -15.40
C THR A 407 -4.66 -13.65 -14.85
N GLN A 408 -5.38 -14.34 -15.73
CA GLN A 408 -6.17 -15.51 -15.36
C GLN A 408 -5.29 -16.67 -14.86
N GLU A 409 -4.04 -16.77 -15.32
CA GLU A 409 -3.06 -17.73 -14.83
C GLU A 409 -2.67 -17.43 -13.38
N ASN A 410 -2.49 -16.14 -13.03
CA ASN A 410 -2.27 -15.73 -11.65
C ASN A 410 -3.46 -16.12 -10.75
N LEU A 411 -4.69 -15.90 -11.23
CA LEU A 411 -5.90 -16.27 -10.50
C LEU A 411 -6.00 -17.80 -10.31
N ALA A 412 -5.73 -18.57 -11.36
CA ALA A 412 -5.77 -20.04 -11.31
C ALA A 412 -4.70 -20.61 -10.38
N ALA A 413 -3.51 -20.01 -10.33
CA ALA A 413 -2.40 -20.41 -9.49
C ALA A 413 -2.42 -19.77 -8.08
N ALA A 414 -3.34 -18.82 -7.82
CA ALA A 414 -3.38 -17.98 -6.62
C ALA A 414 -2.02 -17.31 -6.33
N THR A 415 -1.37 -16.74 -7.37
CA THR A 415 -0.06 -16.09 -7.28
C THR A 415 -0.17 -14.60 -7.55
N GLN A 416 0.49 -13.76 -6.74
CA GLN A 416 0.42 -12.31 -6.82
C GLN A 416 1.75 -11.71 -7.31
N TYR A 417 2.49 -12.42 -8.15
CA TYR A 417 3.74 -11.99 -8.78
C TYR A 417 3.69 -12.24 -10.29
N TYR A 418 4.33 -11.37 -11.07
CA TYR A 418 4.27 -11.40 -12.53
C TYR A 418 5.41 -10.59 -13.16
N SER A 419 5.64 -10.77 -14.48
CA SER A 419 6.52 -9.91 -15.28
C SER A 419 5.71 -9.16 -16.33
N PHE A 420 6.18 -7.97 -16.73
CA PHE A 420 5.52 -7.11 -17.71
C PHE A 420 6.52 -6.24 -18.45
N ARG A 421 6.14 -5.71 -19.61
CA ARG A 421 7.00 -4.80 -20.37
C ARG A 421 6.73 -3.36 -19.96
N ILE A 422 7.75 -2.66 -19.42
CA ILE A 422 7.70 -1.21 -19.24
C ILE A 422 7.91 -0.51 -20.58
N SER A 423 8.87 -0.99 -21.37
CA SER A 423 9.15 -0.58 -22.74
C SER A 423 9.76 -1.76 -23.51
N ASP A 424 10.08 -1.58 -24.78
CA ASP A 424 10.79 -2.61 -25.56
C ASP A 424 12.14 -2.99 -24.95
N ASP A 425 12.80 -2.03 -24.28
CA ASP A 425 14.14 -2.17 -23.71
C ASP A 425 14.13 -2.57 -22.22
N VAL A 426 12.99 -2.45 -21.53
CA VAL A 426 12.93 -2.61 -20.07
C VAL A 426 11.81 -3.57 -19.65
N LEU A 427 12.20 -4.64 -18.96
CA LEU A 427 11.32 -5.60 -18.29
C LEU A 427 11.07 -5.17 -16.85
N GLY A 428 9.82 -5.15 -16.43
CA GLY A 428 9.39 -5.04 -15.04
C GLY A 428 9.08 -6.41 -14.46
N ILE A 429 9.47 -6.67 -13.21
CA ILE A 429 9.13 -7.88 -12.46
C ILE A 429 8.54 -7.45 -11.12
N SER A 430 7.26 -7.76 -10.89
CA SER A 430 6.55 -7.50 -9.63
C SER A 430 6.58 -8.74 -8.74
N LEU A 431 7.01 -8.58 -7.48
CA LEU A 431 7.14 -9.65 -6.50
C LEU A 431 6.11 -9.49 -5.38
N ASP A 432 5.49 -10.58 -4.98
CA ASP A 432 4.78 -10.68 -3.71
C ASP A 432 5.79 -11.00 -2.59
N THR A 433 6.08 -10.03 -1.75
CA THR A 433 6.99 -10.18 -0.62
C THR A 433 6.26 -10.30 0.72
N THR A 434 4.96 -10.51 0.71
CA THR A 434 4.17 -10.71 1.93
C THR A 434 4.44 -12.10 2.53
N ASP A 435 4.21 -12.23 3.82
CA ASP A 435 4.39 -13.50 4.51
C ASP A 435 3.04 -13.95 5.11
N PRO A 436 2.39 -14.99 4.51
CA PRO A 436 1.11 -15.50 5.01
C PRO A 436 1.18 -16.05 6.45
N GLY A 437 2.37 -16.33 6.96
CA GLY A 437 2.58 -16.72 8.37
C GLY A 437 2.37 -15.59 9.38
N GLY A 438 2.06 -14.39 8.91
CA GLY A 438 1.84 -13.20 9.73
C GLY A 438 3.13 -12.47 10.09
N HIS A 439 3.01 -11.25 10.50
CA HIS A 439 4.02 -10.22 10.75
C HIS A 439 4.16 -9.23 9.58
N TYR A 440 4.48 -7.98 9.91
CA TYR A 440 4.61 -6.90 8.92
C TYR A 440 5.94 -6.92 8.14
N GLU A 441 6.92 -7.74 8.48
CA GLU A 441 8.13 -7.94 7.70
C GLU A 441 7.91 -9.04 6.64
N GLY A 442 8.63 -8.96 5.53
CA GLY A 442 8.42 -9.80 4.37
C GLY A 442 9.46 -10.91 4.16
N SER A 443 9.24 -11.72 3.14
CA SER A 443 10.13 -12.76 2.59
C SER A 443 9.58 -13.29 1.26
N LEU A 444 10.33 -14.14 0.56
CA LEU A 444 9.82 -14.91 -0.58
C LEU A 444 9.71 -16.40 -0.26
N GLY A 445 8.67 -17.07 -0.77
CA GLY A 445 8.62 -18.52 -0.85
C GLY A 445 9.57 -19.08 -1.91
N THR A 446 10.02 -20.32 -1.74
CA THR A 446 10.94 -21.01 -2.67
C THR A 446 10.37 -21.09 -4.09
N ALA A 447 9.08 -21.29 -4.24
CA ALA A 447 8.43 -21.34 -5.56
C ALA A 447 8.58 -20.03 -6.33
N GLN A 448 8.35 -18.89 -5.66
CA GLN A 448 8.50 -17.57 -6.26
C GLN A 448 9.96 -17.21 -6.52
N LEU A 449 10.88 -17.57 -5.60
CA LEU A 449 12.32 -17.33 -5.79
C LEU A 449 12.83 -18.04 -7.04
N ARG A 450 12.45 -19.32 -7.25
CA ARG A 450 12.80 -20.09 -8.45
C ARG A 450 12.13 -19.54 -9.72
N TRP A 451 10.91 -19.00 -9.60
CA TRP A 451 10.26 -18.34 -10.71
C TRP A 451 11.02 -17.06 -11.09
N LEU A 452 11.40 -16.23 -10.13
CA LEU A 452 12.21 -15.03 -10.37
C LEU A 452 13.54 -15.37 -11.08
N GLU A 453 14.24 -16.42 -10.63
CA GLU A 453 15.48 -16.87 -11.27
C GLU A 453 15.24 -17.27 -12.73
N ARG A 454 14.18 -18.06 -12.99
CA ARG A 454 13.82 -18.44 -14.38
C ARG A 454 13.48 -17.24 -15.28
N GLU A 455 12.75 -16.25 -14.76
CA GLU A 455 12.42 -15.01 -15.50
C GLU A 455 13.69 -14.24 -15.87
N LEU A 456 14.63 -14.09 -14.94
CA LEU A 456 15.90 -13.43 -15.18
C LEU A 456 16.76 -14.18 -16.21
N GLU A 457 16.86 -15.51 -16.09
CA GLU A 457 17.57 -16.35 -17.06
C GLU A 457 16.89 -16.34 -18.45
N ALA A 458 15.55 -16.35 -18.51
CA ALA A 458 14.82 -16.27 -19.78
C ALA A 458 15.07 -14.92 -20.48
N ASN A 459 15.14 -13.82 -19.71
CA ASN A 459 15.52 -12.50 -20.24
C ASN A 459 16.94 -12.49 -20.81
N GLU A 460 17.89 -13.18 -20.18
CA GLU A 460 19.28 -13.26 -20.67
C GLU A 460 19.40 -14.07 -21.96
N ARG A 461 18.55 -15.07 -22.16
CA ARG A 461 18.49 -15.91 -23.36
C ARG A 461 17.62 -15.33 -24.48
N ARG A 462 17.08 -14.12 -24.31
CA ARG A 462 16.17 -13.50 -25.28
C ARG A 462 16.87 -13.23 -26.61
N ASP A 463 16.21 -13.56 -27.71
CA ASP A 463 16.64 -13.21 -29.05
C ASP A 463 16.71 -11.67 -29.19
N GLY A 464 17.83 -11.18 -29.74
CA GLY A 464 18.10 -9.74 -29.84
C GLY A 464 18.79 -9.12 -28.62
N GLY A 465 19.13 -9.94 -27.62
CA GLY A 465 19.84 -9.55 -26.40
C GLY A 465 18.90 -9.28 -25.21
N PRO A 466 19.46 -9.26 -23.99
CA PRO A 466 18.70 -9.05 -22.77
C PRO A 466 18.12 -7.63 -22.70
N SER A 467 16.88 -7.52 -22.20
CA SER A 467 16.35 -6.24 -21.74
C SER A 467 16.93 -5.88 -20.39
N TYR A 468 17.01 -4.60 -20.09
CA TYR A 468 17.22 -4.16 -18.72
C TYR A 468 16.05 -4.57 -17.83
N VAL A 469 16.31 -4.80 -16.55
CA VAL A 469 15.30 -5.28 -15.60
C VAL A 469 15.16 -4.29 -14.44
N VAL A 470 13.91 -3.98 -14.10
CA VAL A 470 13.52 -3.32 -12.85
C VAL A 470 12.64 -4.27 -12.05
N VAL A 471 13.05 -4.59 -10.84
CA VAL A 471 12.28 -5.42 -9.92
C VAL A 471 11.47 -4.52 -8.99
N PHE A 472 10.20 -4.85 -8.76
CA PHE A 472 9.29 -4.15 -7.88
C PHE A 472 8.86 -5.08 -6.74
N SER A 473 8.79 -4.56 -5.54
CA SER A 473 8.22 -5.25 -4.39
C SER A 473 7.72 -4.25 -3.36
N HIS A 474 6.99 -4.70 -2.36
CA HIS A 474 6.64 -3.85 -1.24
C HIS A 474 7.80 -3.72 -0.26
N HIS A 475 8.29 -4.84 0.27
CA HIS A 475 9.37 -4.84 1.27
C HIS A 475 10.74 -4.54 0.64
N THR A 476 11.58 -3.86 1.43
CA THR A 476 12.98 -3.60 1.11
C THR A 476 13.86 -4.81 1.43
N SER A 477 15.08 -4.84 0.91
CA SER A 477 16.07 -5.87 1.29
C SER A 477 16.25 -5.98 2.81
N ARG A 478 16.10 -4.87 3.53
CA ARG A 478 16.28 -4.81 4.99
C ARG A 478 15.05 -5.24 5.79
N THR A 479 13.88 -5.20 5.20
CA THR A 479 12.62 -5.56 5.86
C THR A 479 12.11 -6.95 5.45
N MET A 480 12.83 -7.65 4.58
CA MET A 480 12.59 -9.04 4.25
C MET A 480 13.35 -9.96 5.22
N ARG A 481 12.85 -10.03 6.47
CA ARG A 481 13.46 -10.80 7.57
C ARG A 481 12.51 -11.79 8.24
N ASN A 482 11.27 -11.82 7.79
CA ASN A 482 10.28 -12.76 8.31
C ASN A 482 10.38 -14.09 7.56
N LEU A 483 10.92 -15.10 8.19
CA LEU A 483 11.11 -16.42 7.61
C LEU A 483 10.12 -17.44 8.18
N ARG A 484 8.89 -17.02 8.52
CA ARG A 484 7.84 -17.91 8.99
C ARG A 484 7.35 -18.77 7.85
N HIS A 485 7.00 -20.00 8.16
CA HIS A 485 6.40 -20.86 7.16
C HIS A 485 4.99 -20.38 6.80
N ASP A 486 4.67 -20.44 5.52
CA ASP A 486 3.31 -20.30 5.03
C ASP A 486 2.45 -21.44 5.62
N PRO A 487 1.38 -21.15 6.37
CA PRO A 487 0.54 -22.19 6.95
C PRO A 487 -0.07 -23.12 5.91
N ALA A 488 -0.36 -22.64 4.71
CA ALA A 488 -0.87 -23.45 3.60
C ALA A 488 0.22 -24.32 2.95
N ARG A 489 1.50 -23.96 3.15
CA ARG A 489 2.67 -24.65 2.57
C ARG A 489 3.79 -24.81 3.60
N PRO A 490 3.56 -25.56 4.69
CA PRO A 490 4.47 -25.62 5.84
C PRO A 490 5.84 -26.24 5.53
N GLY A 491 5.99 -26.96 4.41
CA GLY A 491 7.26 -27.52 3.92
C GLY A 491 8.05 -26.57 3.00
N GLU A 492 7.49 -25.41 2.63
CA GLU A 492 8.18 -24.45 1.78
C GLU A 492 9.08 -23.53 2.60
N ALA A 493 10.36 -23.44 2.23
CA ALA A 493 11.28 -22.50 2.86
C ALA A 493 10.96 -21.06 2.43
N ARG A 494 11.27 -20.10 3.33
CA ARG A 494 11.17 -18.67 3.07
C ARG A 494 12.57 -18.07 2.95
N HIS A 495 12.74 -17.08 2.07
CA HIS A 495 14.00 -16.47 1.68
C HIS A 495 14.00 -14.99 2.00
N GLY A 496 15.07 -14.53 2.65
CA GLY A 496 15.22 -13.15 3.11
C GLY A 496 15.88 -12.24 2.08
N GLY A 497 15.99 -10.96 2.46
CA GLY A 497 16.50 -9.92 1.56
C GLY A 497 17.92 -10.16 1.05
N ASP A 498 18.82 -10.72 1.86
CA ASP A 498 20.21 -10.99 1.48
C ASP A 498 20.31 -12.03 0.35
N GLU A 499 19.44 -13.05 0.35
CA GLU A 499 19.40 -14.05 -0.71
C GLU A 499 18.90 -13.44 -2.02
N ILE A 500 17.90 -12.54 -1.93
CA ILE A 500 17.36 -11.85 -3.10
C ILE A 500 18.40 -10.88 -3.66
N VAL A 501 19.12 -10.11 -2.82
CA VAL A 501 20.23 -9.26 -3.24
C VAL A 501 21.30 -10.09 -3.96
N SER A 502 21.62 -11.26 -3.43
CA SER A 502 22.58 -12.18 -4.05
C SER A 502 22.11 -12.70 -5.39
N LEU A 503 20.82 -13.06 -5.51
CA LEU A 503 20.23 -13.52 -6.77
C LEU A 503 20.26 -12.39 -7.81
N LEU A 504 19.68 -11.23 -7.49
CA LEU A 504 19.62 -10.09 -8.42
C LEU A 504 21.01 -9.65 -8.90
N GLY A 505 21.99 -9.68 -8.00
CA GLY A 505 23.37 -9.31 -8.31
C GLY A 505 24.10 -10.26 -9.27
N ARG A 506 23.60 -11.48 -9.50
CA ARG A 506 24.14 -12.40 -10.55
C ARG A 506 23.75 -11.98 -11.97
N HIS A 507 22.66 -11.21 -12.11
CA HIS A 507 22.10 -10.82 -13.39
C HIS A 507 22.43 -9.37 -13.73
N ARG A 508 23.36 -9.13 -14.63
CA ARG A 508 23.84 -7.79 -15.00
C ARG A 508 22.79 -6.92 -15.69
N SER A 509 21.73 -7.53 -16.19
CA SER A 509 20.57 -6.83 -16.75
C SER A 509 19.74 -6.11 -15.69
N VAL A 510 19.83 -6.50 -14.41
CA VAL A 510 19.11 -5.86 -13.31
C VAL A 510 19.72 -4.50 -12.98
N LEU A 511 18.96 -3.43 -13.21
CA LEU A 511 19.38 -2.05 -12.93
C LEU A 511 18.93 -1.58 -11.56
N ALA A 512 17.68 -1.93 -11.18
CA ALA A 512 17.09 -1.44 -9.96
C ALA A 512 16.12 -2.43 -9.31
N TRP A 513 16.03 -2.30 -7.99
CA TRP A 513 14.98 -2.86 -7.15
C TRP A 513 14.22 -1.72 -6.47
N VAL A 514 12.94 -1.50 -6.86
CA VAL A 514 12.09 -0.39 -6.45
C VAL A 514 11.06 -0.88 -5.42
N ASN A 515 10.96 -0.21 -4.27
CA ASN A 515 10.12 -0.66 -3.16
C ASN A 515 9.61 0.47 -2.25
N GLY A 516 8.80 0.12 -1.22
CA GLY A 516 8.17 1.02 -0.26
C GLY A 516 8.35 0.59 1.19
N HIS A 517 7.23 0.32 1.91
CA HIS A 517 7.12 -0.26 3.24
C HIS A 517 7.77 0.55 4.38
N SER A 518 8.95 1.07 4.16
CA SER A 518 9.69 1.82 5.19
C SER A 518 9.19 3.27 5.35
N HIS A 519 8.28 3.71 4.50
CA HIS A 519 7.77 5.08 4.38
C HIS A 519 8.89 6.13 4.25
N LYS A 520 10.07 5.74 3.80
CA LYS A 520 11.26 6.59 3.78
C LYS A 520 11.92 6.58 2.40
N ASN A 521 12.27 7.78 1.90
CA ASN A 521 13.17 7.88 0.78
C ASN A 521 14.55 7.35 1.17
N ARG A 522 15.00 6.33 0.46
CA ARG A 522 16.34 5.75 0.63
C ARG A 522 16.82 5.14 -0.68
N ILE A 523 18.06 5.42 -1.06
CA ILE A 523 18.69 4.85 -2.25
C ILE A 523 19.98 4.15 -1.82
N THR A 524 20.02 2.83 -2.00
CA THR A 524 21.12 1.97 -1.55
C THR A 524 21.82 1.36 -2.76
N PRO A 525 23.15 1.52 -2.92
CA PRO A 525 23.92 0.78 -3.90
C PRO A 525 24.19 -0.65 -3.40
N HIS A 526 23.80 -1.65 -4.18
CA HIS A 526 24.19 -3.03 -3.94
C HIS A 526 25.36 -3.41 -4.84
N ARG A 527 26.42 -3.96 -4.22
CA ARG A 527 27.57 -4.56 -4.90
C ARG A 527 27.66 -6.02 -4.50
N THR A 528 27.67 -6.89 -5.48
CA THR A 528 27.91 -8.31 -5.31
C THR A 528 29.18 -8.72 -6.07
N PRO A 529 29.73 -9.93 -5.87
CA PRO A 529 30.86 -10.41 -6.63
C PRO A 529 30.61 -10.47 -8.15
N HIS A 530 29.33 -10.55 -8.58
CA HIS A 530 28.95 -10.78 -9.98
C HIS A 530 28.43 -9.54 -10.70
N GLY A 531 27.86 -8.57 -9.96
CA GLY A 531 27.29 -7.37 -10.54
C GLY A 531 26.85 -6.37 -9.48
N SER A 532 26.17 -5.32 -9.91
CA SER A 532 25.69 -4.27 -9.01
C SER A 532 24.38 -3.67 -9.54
N PHE A 533 23.53 -3.21 -8.62
CA PHE A 533 22.26 -2.55 -8.94
C PHE A 533 21.88 -1.56 -7.83
N TRP A 534 20.89 -0.73 -8.10
CA TRP A 534 20.37 0.23 -7.14
C TRP A 534 19.08 -0.28 -6.49
N GLU A 535 18.97 -0.17 -5.17
CA GLU A 535 17.71 -0.29 -4.47
C GLU A 535 17.16 1.11 -4.20
N VAL A 536 15.92 1.35 -4.62
CA VAL A 536 15.26 2.66 -4.55
C VAL A 536 13.97 2.52 -3.75
N SER A 537 14.00 2.97 -2.49
CA SER A 537 12.82 3.05 -1.64
C SER A 537 12.24 4.46 -1.69
N THR A 538 10.92 4.56 -1.79
CA THR A 538 10.21 5.84 -1.81
C THR A 538 9.41 6.05 -0.52
N ALA A 539 9.33 7.28 -0.05
CA ALA A 539 8.48 7.67 1.07
C ALA A 539 7.00 7.45 0.70
N SER A 540 6.21 7.06 1.70
CA SER A 540 4.79 6.76 1.53
C SER A 540 3.96 7.97 1.09
N HIS A 541 2.77 7.69 0.54
CA HIS A 541 1.78 8.75 0.30
C HIS A 541 0.92 9.03 1.54
N ILE A 542 0.85 8.11 2.51
CA ILE A 542 0.09 8.35 3.75
C ILE A 542 0.83 9.24 4.76
N ASP A 543 2.14 9.08 4.94
CA ASP A 543 2.92 9.87 5.90
C ASP A 543 3.69 11.01 5.22
N PHE A 544 3.87 12.15 5.93
CA PHE A 544 4.67 13.25 5.40
C PHE A 544 6.10 12.77 5.10
N PRO A 545 6.68 13.07 3.91
CA PRO A 545 6.30 14.16 2.99
C PRO A 545 5.28 13.80 1.88
N GLN A 546 4.65 12.66 1.88
CA GLN A 546 3.58 12.30 0.94
C GLN A 546 4.01 12.37 -0.53
N LEU A 547 4.95 11.52 -0.90
CA LEU A 547 5.62 11.58 -2.18
C LEU A 547 5.27 10.39 -3.09
N ALA A 548 5.46 10.60 -4.38
CA ALA A 548 5.66 9.57 -5.37
C ALA A 548 6.96 9.85 -6.14
N ARG A 549 7.38 8.95 -7.03
CA ARG A 549 8.68 9.05 -7.71
C ARG A 549 8.55 8.75 -9.19
N VAL A 550 9.06 9.65 -10.03
CA VAL A 550 9.31 9.36 -11.45
C VAL A 550 10.69 8.74 -11.58
N VAL A 551 10.79 7.61 -12.26
CA VAL A 551 12.03 6.92 -12.57
C VAL A 551 12.21 6.91 -14.08
N GLU A 552 13.39 7.31 -14.56
CA GLU A 552 13.75 7.34 -15.98
C GLU A 552 15.03 6.56 -16.19
N ILE A 553 15.09 5.75 -17.21
CA ILE A 553 16.26 4.91 -17.57
C ILE A 553 16.80 5.41 -18.88
N THR A 554 18.11 5.68 -18.93
CA THR A 554 18.78 6.17 -20.14
C THR A 554 20.05 5.39 -20.44
N ASP A 555 20.30 5.08 -21.71
CA ASP A 555 21.62 4.69 -22.20
C ASP A 555 22.46 5.95 -22.44
N ASN A 556 23.61 6.08 -21.80
CA ASN A 556 24.53 7.21 -21.97
C ASN A 556 25.45 7.07 -23.18
N HIS A 557 25.43 5.94 -23.89
CA HIS A 557 26.31 5.61 -25.03
C HIS A 557 27.81 5.79 -24.76
N ASP A 558 28.21 5.51 -23.51
CA ASP A 558 29.60 5.60 -23.05
C ASP A 558 30.01 4.38 -22.18
N GLY A 559 29.21 3.32 -22.24
CA GLY A 559 29.36 2.13 -21.41
C GLY A 559 28.68 2.27 -20.03
N THR A 560 27.86 3.32 -19.83
CA THR A 560 27.06 3.49 -18.62
C THR A 560 25.57 3.68 -18.93
N VAL A 561 24.75 3.37 -17.93
CA VAL A 561 23.31 3.63 -17.89
C VAL A 561 23.06 4.57 -16.72
N SER A 562 22.14 5.52 -16.86
CA SER A 562 21.68 6.36 -15.76
C SER A 562 20.22 6.07 -15.43
N LEU A 563 19.93 5.94 -14.12
CA LEU A 563 18.58 6.01 -13.59
C LEU A 563 18.38 7.39 -12.98
N PHE A 564 17.45 8.18 -13.52
CA PHE A 564 17.00 9.39 -12.86
C PHE A 564 15.85 9.07 -11.93
N THR A 565 15.91 9.59 -10.73
CA THR A 565 14.80 9.53 -9.78
C THR A 565 14.38 10.96 -9.46
N THR A 566 13.11 11.29 -9.69
CA THR A 566 12.56 12.60 -9.41
C THR A 566 11.30 12.46 -8.56
N LEU A 567 11.29 13.11 -7.40
CA LEU A 567 10.12 13.07 -6.50
C LEU A 567 9.06 14.06 -6.97
N ILE A 568 7.81 13.66 -6.81
CA ILE A 568 6.63 14.47 -7.06
C ILE A 568 5.72 14.48 -5.82
N GLU A 569 5.02 15.58 -5.60
CA GLU A 569 3.96 15.72 -4.62
C GLU A 569 2.60 15.69 -5.33
N SER A 570 1.50 15.47 -4.59
CA SER A 570 0.15 15.54 -5.13
C SER A 570 -0.17 16.92 -5.76
N ALA A 571 -1.22 17.01 -6.57
CA ALA A 571 -1.64 18.27 -7.21
C ALA A 571 -2.24 19.28 -6.22
N ALA A 572 -2.53 18.86 -4.98
CA ALA A 572 -3.10 19.72 -3.96
C ALA A 572 -2.23 20.98 -3.72
N PRO A 573 -2.84 22.16 -3.48
CA PRO A 573 -2.11 23.36 -3.11
C PRO A 573 -1.21 23.15 -1.89
N HIS A 574 -0.04 23.81 -1.86
CA HIS A 574 0.82 23.77 -0.66
C HIS A 574 0.21 24.58 0.49
N ARG A 575 -0.48 25.67 0.17
CA ARG A 575 -1.23 26.47 1.16
C ARG A 575 -2.63 25.88 1.34
N THR A 576 -3.01 25.73 2.61
CA THR A 576 -4.32 25.25 3.00
C THR A 576 -5.23 26.44 3.34
N ASP A 577 -6.47 26.41 2.85
CA ASP A 577 -7.54 27.26 3.36
C ASP A 577 -8.45 26.42 4.26
N PHE A 578 -8.58 26.77 5.53
CA PHE A 578 -9.39 26.05 6.50
C PHE A 578 -10.90 26.16 6.25
N ALA A 579 -11.32 27.13 5.45
CA ALA A 579 -12.72 27.27 5.01
C ALA A 579 -13.03 26.44 3.77
N ASP A 580 -12.01 25.97 3.04
CA ASP A 580 -12.19 25.15 1.85
C ASP A 580 -12.24 23.66 2.20
N LEU A 581 -13.46 23.13 2.32
CA LEU A 581 -13.74 21.70 2.49
C LEU A 581 -14.15 21.03 1.17
N SER A 582 -13.80 21.60 0.02
CA SER A 582 -13.88 20.93 -1.27
C SER A 582 -12.89 19.76 -1.36
N GLN A 583 -13.03 18.88 -2.35
CA GLN A 583 -12.09 17.79 -2.60
C GLN A 583 -10.63 18.28 -2.68
N THR A 584 -10.37 19.39 -3.35
CA THR A 584 -9.03 20.01 -3.46
C THR A 584 -8.55 20.58 -2.13
N GLY A 585 -9.43 21.25 -1.38
CA GLY A 585 -9.13 21.76 -0.04
C GLY A 585 -8.82 20.65 0.95
N LEU A 586 -9.59 19.53 0.91
CA LEU A 586 -9.33 18.34 1.73
C LEU A 586 -7.98 17.68 1.38
N ALA A 587 -7.59 17.65 0.11
CA ALA A 587 -6.28 17.14 -0.29
C ALA A 587 -5.11 18.05 0.19
N ALA A 588 -5.31 19.37 0.25
CA ALA A 588 -4.35 20.30 0.85
C ALA A 588 -4.26 20.10 2.38
N LEU A 589 -5.41 19.95 3.05
CA LEU A 589 -5.50 19.61 4.47
C LEU A 589 -4.81 18.29 4.78
N TYR A 590 -5.01 17.26 3.95
CA TYR A 590 -4.34 15.95 4.08
C TYR A 590 -2.83 16.11 4.24
N ARG A 591 -2.17 16.91 3.40
CA ARG A 591 -0.74 17.18 3.46
C ARG A 591 -0.35 17.98 4.73
N GLU A 592 -1.07 19.05 5.03
CA GLU A 592 -0.73 19.92 6.17
C GLU A 592 -0.93 19.21 7.52
N LEU A 593 -2.01 18.45 7.68
CA LEU A 593 -2.25 17.63 8.86
C LEU A 593 -1.22 16.51 9.01
N SER A 594 -0.79 15.89 7.89
CA SER A 594 0.26 14.88 7.88
C SER A 594 1.60 15.44 8.37
N PHE A 595 1.97 16.66 7.94
CA PHE A 595 3.16 17.33 8.43
C PHE A 595 3.10 17.58 9.95
N ASN A 596 1.94 17.96 10.47
CA ASN A 596 1.74 18.28 11.89
C ASN A 596 1.38 17.06 12.76
N ALA A 597 1.22 15.88 12.16
CA ALA A 597 0.88 14.67 12.92
C ALA A 597 1.90 14.41 14.03
N PRO A 598 1.46 14.04 15.26
CA PRO A 598 2.37 13.84 16.40
C PRO A 598 3.47 12.81 16.18
N GLY A 599 3.29 11.93 15.21
CA GLY A 599 4.27 10.92 14.82
C GLY A 599 5.09 11.26 13.57
N ALA A 600 4.87 12.44 12.99
CA ALA A 600 5.57 12.86 11.78
C ALA A 600 7.10 12.89 11.98
N LYS A 601 7.82 12.28 11.05
CA LYS A 601 9.28 12.19 11.08
C LYS A 601 9.86 12.86 9.84
N PRO A 602 10.40 14.08 9.92
CA PRO A 602 11.02 14.76 8.78
C PRO A 602 12.11 13.91 8.08
N ALA A 603 12.76 13.02 8.81
CA ALA A 603 13.77 12.10 8.29
C ALA A 603 13.21 11.07 7.27
N LEU A 604 11.89 10.91 7.15
CA LEU A 604 11.27 10.09 6.10
C LEU A 604 11.50 10.67 4.70
N GLY A 605 11.70 11.98 4.59
CA GLY A 605 12.10 12.65 3.34
C GLY A 605 13.48 12.24 2.81
N GLY A 606 14.29 11.52 3.59
CA GLY A 606 15.65 11.12 3.22
C GLY A 606 16.64 12.28 3.10
N GLU A 607 17.89 11.96 2.82
CA GLU A 607 18.95 12.93 2.53
C GLU A 607 18.86 13.39 1.06
N ASN A 608 19.63 14.41 0.68
CA ASN A 608 19.66 14.88 -0.72
C ASN A 608 20.03 13.74 -1.70
N SER A 609 20.90 12.81 -1.28
CA SER A 609 21.30 11.63 -2.04
C SER A 609 20.23 10.55 -2.17
N ASP A 610 19.10 10.67 -1.46
CA ASP A 610 17.95 9.76 -1.48
C ASP A 610 16.73 10.34 -2.21
N ARG A 611 16.80 11.61 -2.60
CA ARG A 611 15.69 12.37 -3.18
C ARG A 611 15.76 12.37 -4.71
N ASN A 612 16.06 13.54 -5.29
CA ASN A 612 16.23 13.68 -6.74
C ASN A 612 17.65 13.31 -7.14
N THR A 613 17.83 12.23 -7.90
CA THR A 613 19.17 11.73 -8.22
C THR A 613 19.34 11.35 -9.68
N GLU A 614 20.59 11.32 -10.13
CA GLU A 614 21.04 10.54 -11.26
C GLU A 614 21.95 9.43 -10.72
N LEU A 615 21.52 8.21 -10.84
CA LEU A 615 22.20 7.00 -10.36
C LEU A 615 22.92 6.36 -11.53
N VAL A 616 24.25 6.31 -11.49
CA VAL A 616 25.05 5.81 -12.62
C VAL A 616 25.45 4.35 -12.38
N LEU A 617 25.26 3.50 -13.42
CA LEU A 617 25.68 2.10 -13.45
C LEU A 617 26.56 1.83 -14.66
N ARG A 618 27.36 0.76 -14.61
CA ARG A 618 27.97 0.20 -15.81
C ARG A 618 26.91 -0.52 -16.64
N LYS A 619 26.97 -0.38 -17.95
CA LYS A 619 26.19 -1.19 -18.88
C LYS A 619 26.61 -2.65 -18.72
N GLY A 620 25.63 -3.55 -18.56
CA GLY A 620 25.84 -4.99 -18.43
C GLY A 620 26.33 -5.64 -19.71
#